data_9d44a01926b85fc6c4a05a73ac5e8ce1
#
_entry.id   9d44a01926b85fc6c4a05a73ac5e8ce1
#
_cell.length_a   1.000
_cell.length_b   1.000
_cell.length_c   1.000
_cell.angle_alpha   90.00
_cell.angle_beta   90.00
_cell.angle_gamma   90.00
#
_symmetry.space_group_name_H-M   'P 1'
#
loop_
_entity.id
_entity.type
_entity.pdbx_description
1 polymer ?
#
loop_
_entity_poly.entity_id
_entity_poly.type
_entity_poly.pdbx_seq_one_letter_code
_entity_poly.pdbx_strand_id
1 'polypeptide(L)'
;MCAIAGILGQEAPPEAIAAMLATMARRGPDDRGVFQEEGVTLLHARLAVIDPAGGRQPMTLHFGGAEYTIVYNGELYNTGELRRELQKLGHRFEGHSDTEVLLHGYAQWGRGVLEKLNGIYAFAVWEHKSKRLFLARDRIGVKPLFYAEHGGGLVFASEIKTILKVPGFRPVLDVTGAAELLLLGPGRTPGSGVLRGIRELEPGCWAIWEQGRLTVTRYWQLTDGPHLENFEDTAAHVCWLVEDAIRRQLVSDVPVGFFLSGGLDSSLICAVAAKHQAEPLMTYSVDYDRNREFFRPGKFQPNTDSDYLGPMEAFLGAKGHRVVLTARDLDEALEEAPEPRDLPGMADVDVSLLLLCRKIRKDVTVALSGECADEIFGGYPWYRDPAIRAKSGFPWAQNIEERRTLLRGNLACQLDARDFVLSRYADTIRESNIDPDSPPLERRMKEMVNLNFRWFMQTLLDRKDRMSMHSSLEVRVPFCDHRIAEYLYRVPWEMKDLNGQEKGLLRHAMKGWLPGEILHRKKSPYPKTHDPRYLALMRRRLDALLADKQAPLWALLQPEQAVRLTGEEMAQPWYGQLMREPQTIAYFCQIDHWLRHYNIDIVI
;
A
#
# COMPACT_ATOMS: atom_id res chain seq x y z
N MET A 1 -1.70 13.88 5.86
CA MET A 1 -1.61 12.51 6.48
C MET A 1 -0.49 12.46 7.50
N CYS A 2 -0.53 11.48 8.42
CA CYS A 2 0.15 11.55 9.70
C CYS A 2 0.92 10.24 10.00
N ALA A 3 1.47 10.15 11.20
CA ALA A 3 1.84 8.90 11.84
C ALA A 3 1.21 8.86 13.24
N ILE A 4 0.77 7.68 13.64
CA ILE A 4 0.24 7.40 14.97
C ILE A 4 1.04 6.30 15.64
N ALA A 5 1.13 6.38 16.99
CA ALA A 5 1.68 5.31 17.81
C ALA A 5 1.09 5.36 19.21
N GLY A 6 1.22 4.26 19.95
CA GLY A 6 0.84 4.22 21.36
C GLY A 6 1.43 3.05 22.10
N ILE A 7 1.52 3.21 23.42
CA ILE A 7 1.96 2.21 24.39
C ILE A 7 0.89 2.09 25.46
N LEU A 8 0.47 0.86 25.75
CA LEU A 8 -0.58 0.57 26.74
C LEU A 8 -0.11 -0.49 27.73
N GLY A 9 -0.64 -0.40 28.96
CA GLY A 9 -0.36 -1.38 30.02
C GLY A 9 1.04 -1.27 30.64
N GLN A 10 1.85 -0.29 30.21
CA GLN A 10 3.18 -0.02 30.75
C GLN A 10 3.49 1.48 30.64
N GLU A 11 4.42 1.94 31.45
CA GLU A 11 4.91 3.31 31.35
C GLU A 11 5.83 3.50 30.14
N ALA A 12 5.67 4.63 29.46
CA ALA A 12 6.54 5.05 28.38
C ALA A 12 7.54 6.09 28.89
N PRO A 13 8.84 5.76 29.04
CA PRO A 13 9.83 6.74 29.49
C PRO A 13 10.03 7.83 28.43
N PRO A 14 10.36 9.07 28.84
CA PRO A 14 10.51 10.22 27.94
C PRO A 14 11.45 9.96 26.77
N GLU A 15 12.52 9.19 26.96
CA GLU A 15 13.49 8.84 25.91
C GLU A 15 12.86 7.95 24.84
N ALA A 16 12.00 7.00 25.23
CA ALA A 16 11.28 6.16 24.29
C ALA A 16 10.28 6.97 23.48
N ILE A 17 9.51 7.85 24.12
CA ILE A 17 8.59 8.77 23.46
C ILE A 17 9.33 9.63 22.42
N ALA A 18 10.46 10.24 22.82
CA ALA A 18 11.26 11.05 21.93
C ALA A 18 11.81 10.24 20.73
N ALA A 19 12.30 9.01 20.97
CA ALA A 19 12.81 8.11 19.94
C ALA A 19 11.70 7.67 18.97
N MET A 20 10.51 7.34 19.47
CA MET A 20 9.34 6.99 18.64
C MET A 20 8.90 8.17 17.76
N LEU A 21 8.75 9.37 18.35
CA LEU A 21 8.40 10.58 17.61
C LEU A 21 9.43 10.95 16.54
N ALA A 22 10.71 10.71 16.80
CA ALA A 22 11.78 10.93 15.81
C ALA A 22 11.59 10.04 14.57
N THR A 23 11.18 8.79 14.72
CA THR A 23 10.90 7.89 13.59
C THR A 23 9.68 8.32 12.78
N MET A 24 8.71 8.99 13.40
CA MET A 24 7.46 9.45 12.81
C MET A 24 7.60 10.77 12.03
N ALA A 25 8.70 11.50 12.23
CA ALA A 25 8.89 12.87 11.76
C ALA A 25 8.80 13.04 10.23
N ARG A 26 9.23 12.03 9.46
CA ARG A 26 9.14 12.07 7.99
C ARG A 26 7.69 12.04 7.50
N ARG A 27 6.83 11.25 8.16
CA ARG A 27 5.41 11.18 7.81
C ARG A 27 4.67 12.45 8.21
N GLY A 28 4.98 12.99 9.39
CA GLY A 28 4.32 14.17 9.95
C GLY A 28 5.32 15.23 10.40
N PRO A 29 5.77 16.10 9.48
CA PRO A 29 6.78 17.11 9.81
C PRO A 29 6.23 18.36 10.49
N ASP A 30 4.91 18.64 10.40
CA ASP A 30 4.34 19.95 10.69
C ASP A 30 4.01 20.15 12.17
N ASP A 31 3.60 19.07 12.87
CA ASP A 31 3.25 19.15 14.29
C ASP A 31 3.45 17.79 14.98
N ARG A 32 3.60 17.79 16.31
CA ARG A 32 3.74 16.59 17.15
C ARG A 32 2.89 16.73 18.40
N GLY A 33 2.20 15.65 18.76
CA GLY A 33 1.39 15.61 19.96
C GLY A 33 1.63 14.36 20.78
N VAL A 34 1.49 14.52 22.09
CA VAL A 34 1.61 13.45 23.08
C VAL A 34 0.43 13.57 24.04
N PHE A 35 -0.27 12.47 24.25
CA PHE A 35 -1.23 12.31 25.33
C PHE A 35 -0.72 11.22 26.27
N GLN A 36 -0.74 11.49 27.58
CA GLN A 36 -0.34 10.52 28.61
C GLN A 36 -1.31 10.54 29.78
N GLU A 37 -1.74 9.38 30.19
CA GLU A 37 -2.33 9.11 31.51
C GLU A 37 -1.85 7.74 32.01
N GLU A 38 -2.23 7.34 33.21
CA GLU A 38 -1.83 6.05 33.78
C GLU A 38 -2.16 4.89 32.86
N GLY A 39 -1.13 4.16 32.45
CA GLY A 39 -1.26 2.97 31.61
C GLY A 39 -1.50 3.21 30.11
N VAL A 40 -1.47 4.47 29.64
CA VAL A 40 -1.58 4.79 28.21
C VAL A 40 -0.72 5.98 27.79
N THR A 41 -0.04 5.83 26.67
CA THR A 41 0.62 6.92 25.95
C THR A 41 0.19 6.86 24.48
N LEU A 42 -0.32 7.97 23.95
CA LEU A 42 -0.67 8.11 22.53
C LEU A 42 0.21 9.19 21.90
N LEU A 43 0.75 8.89 20.72
CA LEU A 43 1.68 9.74 19.99
C LEU A 43 1.12 10.05 18.59
N HIS A 44 1.31 11.28 18.16
CA HIS A 44 0.92 11.74 16.84
C HIS A 44 2.01 12.60 16.20
N ALA A 45 2.26 12.41 14.91
CA ALA A 45 3.06 13.30 14.08
C ALA A 45 2.23 13.69 12.85
N ARG A 46 2.07 14.99 12.60
CA ARG A 46 1.10 15.56 11.67
C ARG A 46 1.73 16.05 10.38
N LEU A 47 1.13 15.69 9.25
CA LEU A 47 1.19 16.44 8.01
C LEU A 47 -0.15 17.15 7.82
N ALA A 48 -0.16 18.48 7.88
CA ALA A 48 -1.37 19.28 7.84
C ALA A 48 -1.88 19.41 6.40
N VAL A 49 -3.08 18.87 6.13
CA VAL A 49 -3.72 18.88 4.81
C VAL A 49 -5.11 19.51 4.89
N ILE A 50 -5.91 19.13 5.88
CA ILE A 50 -7.21 19.71 6.19
C ILE A 50 -7.14 20.36 7.57
N ASP A 51 -7.76 21.55 7.69
CA ASP A 51 -7.82 22.35 8.91
C ASP A 51 -6.45 22.49 9.61
N PRO A 52 -5.47 23.17 9.00
CA PRO A 52 -4.13 23.29 9.60
C PRO A 52 -4.13 23.83 11.03
N ALA A 53 -5.08 24.70 11.37
CA ALA A 53 -5.18 25.32 12.70
C ALA A 53 -5.92 24.44 13.71
N GLY A 54 -7.06 23.82 13.35
CA GLY A 54 -7.96 23.11 14.27
C GLY A 54 -7.76 21.60 14.36
N GLY A 55 -7.07 20.98 13.38
CA GLY A 55 -6.91 19.52 13.32
C GLY A 55 -5.74 18.94 14.13
N ARG A 56 -5.35 19.55 15.27
CA ARG A 56 -4.27 19.05 16.13
C ARG A 56 -4.67 17.74 16.81
N GLN A 57 -3.69 16.87 17.04
CA GLN A 57 -3.87 15.57 17.68
C GLN A 57 -2.69 15.27 18.63
N PRO A 58 -2.89 14.43 19.69
CA PRO A 58 -4.13 13.73 20.06
C PRO A 58 -5.27 14.70 20.36
N MET A 59 -6.51 14.37 19.92
CA MET A 59 -7.69 15.21 20.12
C MET A 59 -8.61 14.56 21.15
N THR A 60 -9.08 15.34 22.14
CA THR A 60 -9.97 14.85 23.20
C THR A 60 -11.35 15.46 23.08
N LEU A 61 -12.39 14.64 23.29
CA LEU A 61 -13.79 15.01 23.27
C LEU A 61 -14.50 14.53 24.54
N HIS A 62 -15.26 15.45 25.16
CA HIS A 62 -16.21 15.12 26.22
C HIS A 62 -17.63 15.05 25.65
N PHE A 63 -18.25 13.88 25.69
CA PHE A 63 -19.59 13.66 25.16
C PHE A 63 -20.36 12.63 25.98
N GLY A 64 -21.64 12.94 26.32
CA GLY A 64 -22.51 12.02 27.04
C GLY A 64 -22.00 11.56 28.43
N GLY A 65 -21.17 12.37 29.09
CA GLY A 65 -20.56 12.02 30.37
C GLY A 65 -19.38 11.04 30.27
N ALA A 66 -18.87 10.81 29.05
CA ALA A 66 -17.66 10.07 28.76
C ALA A 66 -16.63 10.95 28.07
N GLU A 67 -15.36 10.54 28.15
CA GLU A 67 -14.22 11.21 27.54
C GLU A 67 -13.50 10.26 26.59
N TYR A 68 -13.13 10.76 25.41
CA TYR A 68 -12.49 10.02 24.33
C TYR A 68 -11.31 10.79 23.78
N THR A 69 -10.17 10.11 23.59
CA THR A 69 -8.98 10.72 22.96
C THR A 69 -8.59 9.93 21.73
N ILE A 70 -8.46 10.59 20.57
CA ILE A 70 -8.12 9.98 19.28
C ILE A 70 -6.71 10.36 18.81
N VAL A 71 -6.03 9.38 18.16
CA VAL A 71 -4.95 9.61 17.21
C VAL A 71 -5.33 8.97 15.87
N TYR A 72 -5.17 9.70 14.78
CA TYR A 72 -5.68 9.36 13.47
C TYR A 72 -4.67 9.69 12.36
N ASN A 73 -4.46 8.72 11.47
CA ASN A 73 -3.70 8.83 10.24
C ASN A 73 -4.62 8.48 9.08
N GLY A 74 -5.11 9.47 8.36
CA GLY A 74 -6.03 9.21 7.25
C GLY A 74 -6.65 10.46 6.66
N GLU A 75 -7.69 10.23 5.84
CA GLU A 75 -8.55 11.23 5.24
C GLU A 75 -9.95 10.66 5.04
N LEU A 76 -10.99 11.36 5.52
CA LEU A 76 -12.38 11.01 5.30
C LEU A 76 -12.98 11.84 4.17
N TYR A 77 -13.53 11.17 3.17
CA TYR A 77 -14.08 11.78 1.97
C TYR A 77 -15.56 12.13 2.06
N ASN A 78 -16.27 11.62 3.08
CA ASN A 78 -17.68 11.93 3.35
C ASN A 78 -17.90 12.76 4.63
N THR A 79 -16.88 13.53 5.03
CA THR A 79 -16.88 14.36 6.24
C THR A 79 -18.09 15.29 6.33
N GLY A 80 -18.45 15.97 5.23
CA GLY A 80 -19.58 16.88 5.20
C GLY A 80 -20.95 16.19 5.42
N GLU A 81 -21.10 14.96 4.97
CA GLU A 81 -22.31 14.14 5.15
C GLU A 81 -22.45 13.73 6.61
N LEU A 82 -21.37 13.17 7.19
CA LEU A 82 -21.32 12.76 8.59
C LEU A 82 -21.52 13.93 9.54
N ARG A 83 -20.88 15.07 9.27
CA ARG A 83 -21.05 16.30 10.08
C ARG A 83 -22.51 16.73 10.16
N ARG A 84 -23.20 16.77 9.02
CA ARG A 84 -24.65 17.12 8.98
C ARG A 84 -25.51 16.13 9.75
N GLU A 85 -25.21 14.83 9.68
CA GLU A 85 -25.91 13.81 10.45
C GLU A 85 -25.69 13.99 11.96
N LEU A 86 -24.44 14.18 12.39
CA LEU A 86 -24.07 14.40 13.77
C LEU A 86 -24.66 15.70 14.34
N GLN A 87 -24.71 16.78 13.56
CA GLN A 87 -25.35 18.04 13.97
C GLN A 87 -26.84 17.85 14.26
N LYS A 88 -27.55 17.04 13.47
CA LYS A 88 -28.96 16.69 13.74
C LYS A 88 -29.13 15.89 15.03
N LEU A 89 -28.10 15.17 15.47
CA LEU A 89 -28.04 14.43 16.73
C LEU A 89 -27.57 15.28 17.92
N GLY A 90 -27.33 16.59 17.70
CA GLY A 90 -26.98 17.54 18.76
C GLY A 90 -25.49 17.77 18.96
N HIS A 91 -24.63 17.19 18.11
CA HIS A 91 -23.19 17.46 18.18
C HIS A 91 -22.85 18.87 17.71
N ARG A 92 -21.87 19.50 18.37
CA ARG A 92 -21.32 20.81 18.00
C ARG A 92 -19.85 20.64 17.66
N PHE A 93 -19.38 21.35 16.65
CA PHE A 93 -18.03 21.29 16.13
C PHE A 93 -17.33 22.63 16.30
N GLU A 94 -16.05 22.60 16.64
CA GLU A 94 -15.21 23.79 16.82
C GLU A 94 -14.43 24.12 15.54
N GLY A 95 -13.96 23.08 14.82
CA GLY A 95 -13.19 23.19 13.60
C GLY A 95 -13.92 22.61 12.38
N HIS A 96 -13.15 22.38 11.32
CA HIS A 96 -13.65 21.71 10.12
C HIS A 96 -12.87 20.44 9.76
N SER A 97 -12.00 19.96 10.66
CA SER A 97 -11.21 18.74 10.45
C SER A 97 -12.09 17.48 10.38
N ASP A 98 -11.63 16.53 9.60
CA ASP A 98 -12.20 15.19 9.53
C ASP A 98 -11.94 14.39 10.81
N THR A 99 -10.82 14.65 11.52
CA THR A 99 -10.50 14.08 12.83
C THR A 99 -11.60 14.35 13.85
N GLU A 100 -12.08 15.59 13.92
CA GLU A 100 -13.15 15.99 14.83
C GLU A 100 -14.45 15.24 14.49
N VAL A 101 -14.79 15.15 13.20
CA VAL A 101 -15.98 14.42 12.74
C VAL A 101 -15.88 12.93 13.06
N LEU A 102 -14.71 12.31 12.88
CA LEU A 102 -14.47 10.91 13.24
C LEU A 102 -14.65 10.68 14.75
N LEU A 103 -14.09 11.55 15.58
CA LEU A 103 -14.16 11.44 17.04
C LEU A 103 -15.59 11.59 17.55
N HIS A 104 -16.35 12.57 17.03
CA HIS A 104 -17.79 12.72 17.32
C HIS A 104 -18.60 11.52 16.83
N GLY A 105 -18.27 10.99 15.66
CA GLY A 105 -18.89 9.78 15.10
C GLY A 105 -18.66 8.55 15.99
N TYR A 106 -17.43 8.38 16.48
CA TYR A 106 -17.11 7.30 17.41
C TYR A 106 -17.84 7.47 18.75
N ALA A 107 -17.86 8.66 19.30
CA ALA A 107 -18.58 8.96 20.55
C ALA A 107 -20.09 8.68 20.42
N GLN A 108 -20.70 8.90 19.22
CA GLN A 108 -22.12 8.69 18.96
C GLN A 108 -22.45 7.23 18.68
N TRP A 109 -21.68 6.54 17.85
CA TRP A 109 -22.02 5.22 17.30
C TRP A 109 -21.09 4.09 17.75
N GLY A 110 -20.04 4.41 18.52
CA GLY A 110 -18.99 3.45 18.87
C GLY A 110 -18.36 2.83 17.61
N ARG A 111 -18.16 1.51 17.62
CA ARG A 111 -17.63 0.77 16.47
C ARG A 111 -18.50 0.84 15.21
N GLY A 112 -19.79 1.13 15.34
CA GLY A 112 -20.72 1.29 14.21
C GLY A 112 -20.36 2.47 13.30
N VAL A 113 -19.51 3.40 13.75
CA VAL A 113 -18.97 4.47 12.90
C VAL A 113 -18.31 3.90 11.64
N LEU A 114 -17.62 2.75 11.73
CA LEU A 114 -16.90 2.13 10.62
C LEU A 114 -17.78 1.83 9.40
N GLU A 115 -19.04 1.54 9.61
CA GLU A 115 -20.00 1.29 8.52
C GLU A 115 -20.34 2.56 7.74
N LYS A 116 -20.19 3.73 8.39
CA LYS A 116 -20.52 5.03 7.83
C LYS A 116 -19.36 5.73 7.13
N LEU A 117 -18.10 5.31 7.41
CA LEU A 117 -16.92 5.98 6.88
C LEU A 117 -16.71 5.66 5.39
N ASN A 118 -16.44 6.70 4.60
CA ASN A 118 -15.78 6.60 3.29
C ASN A 118 -14.46 7.36 3.39
N GLY A 119 -13.34 6.64 3.28
CA GLY A 119 -12.02 7.23 3.45
C GLY A 119 -10.91 6.18 3.55
N ILE A 120 -9.71 6.67 3.73
CA ILE A 120 -8.49 5.90 3.97
C ILE A 120 -8.00 6.24 5.37
N TYR A 121 -7.84 5.25 6.25
CA TYR A 121 -7.55 5.54 7.65
C TYR A 121 -6.92 4.40 8.45
N ALA A 122 -6.13 4.80 9.42
CA ALA A 122 -5.80 4.03 10.61
C ALA A 122 -5.95 4.95 11.82
N PHE A 123 -6.68 4.52 12.84
CA PHE A 123 -6.88 5.35 14.02
C PHE A 123 -6.95 4.53 15.31
N ALA A 124 -6.70 5.21 16.42
CA ALA A 124 -6.88 4.68 17.76
C ALA A 124 -7.72 5.64 18.59
N VAL A 125 -8.70 5.12 19.32
CA VAL A 125 -9.50 5.88 20.29
C VAL A 125 -9.34 5.27 21.66
N TRP A 126 -8.89 6.09 22.61
CA TRP A 126 -8.84 5.75 24.04
C TRP A 126 -10.15 6.18 24.71
N GLU A 127 -10.79 5.25 25.37
CA GLU A 127 -12.00 5.48 26.17
C GLU A 127 -11.59 5.56 27.65
N HIS A 128 -11.59 6.75 28.23
CA HIS A 128 -11.07 7.00 29.56
C HIS A 128 -11.82 6.25 30.67
N LYS A 129 -13.14 6.17 30.57
CA LYS A 129 -13.99 5.53 31.59
C LYS A 129 -13.84 4.02 31.63
N SER A 130 -13.77 3.38 30.46
CA SER A 130 -13.66 1.93 30.33
C SER A 130 -12.21 1.44 30.37
N LYS A 131 -11.22 2.35 30.30
CA LYS A 131 -9.79 2.03 30.15
C LYS A 131 -9.56 1.10 28.96
N ARG A 132 -10.19 1.41 27.83
CA ARG A 132 -10.19 0.59 26.61
C ARG A 132 -9.62 1.37 25.43
N LEU A 133 -8.76 0.71 24.66
CA LEU A 133 -8.32 1.22 23.36
C LEU A 133 -9.08 0.50 22.24
N PHE A 134 -9.65 1.29 21.34
CA PHE A 134 -10.18 0.84 20.07
C PHE A 134 -9.23 1.21 18.94
N LEU A 135 -8.84 0.26 18.10
CA LEU A 135 -8.02 0.43 16.91
C LEU A 135 -8.83 0.07 15.68
N ALA A 136 -8.69 0.82 14.59
CA ALA A 136 -9.32 0.46 13.32
C ALA A 136 -8.45 0.81 12.12
N ARG A 137 -8.57 0.00 11.06
CA ARG A 137 -7.91 0.22 9.77
C ARG A 137 -8.95 0.22 8.65
N ASP A 138 -8.74 1.06 7.64
CA ASP A 138 -9.66 1.18 6.50
C ASP A 138 -9.88 -0.14 5.76
N ARG A 139 -10.99 -0.22 5.02
CA ARG A 139 -11.46 -1.42 4.32
C ARG A 139 -10.44 -1.97 3.33
N ILE A 140 -9.74 -1.09 2.64
CA ILE A 140 -8.78 -1.45 1.59
C ILE A 140 -7.35 -1.63 2.14
N GLY A 141 -7.07 -1.03 3.32
CA GLY A 141 -5.75 -1.08 3.95
C GLY A 141 -4.74 -0.10 3.36
N VAL A 142 -5.22 1.05 2.89
CA VAL A 142 -4.35 2.11 2.35
C VAL A 142 -3.43 2.68 3.42
N LYS A 143 -3.94 2.82 4.68
CA LYS A 143 -3.12 3.29 5.79
C LYS A 143 -2.56 2.12 6.58
N PRO A 144 -1.25 2.14 6.90
CA PRO A 144 -0.61 1.09 7.67
C PRO A 144 -0.93 1.19 9.16
N LEU A 145 -1.04 0.03 9.82
CA LEU A 145 -1.15 -0.08 11.28
C LEU A 145 -0.56 -1.41 11.76
N PHE A 146 0.51 -1.32 12.54
CA PHE A 146 1.20 -2.47 13.14
C PHE A 146 1.01 -2.49 14.64
N TYR A 147 1.10 -3.66 15.24
CA TYR A 147 1.04 -3.84 16.69
C TYR A 147 1.88 -5.00 17.18
N ALA A 148 2.23 -4.97 18.45
CA ALA A 148 2.93 -6.05 19.16
C ALA A 148 2.49 -6.08 20.62
N GLU A 149 2.34 -7.28 21.17
CA GLU A 149 2.22 -7.48 22.61
C GLU A 149 3.63 -7.51 23.21
N HIS A 150 3.93 -6.61 24.13
CA HIS A 150 5.28 -6.46 24.71
C HIS A 150 5.20 -5.95 26.16
N GLY A 151 6.02 -6.53 27.06
CA GLY A 151 6.06 -6.10 28.46
C GLY A 151 4.75 -6.26 29.23
N GLY A 152 3.87 -7.16 28.81
CA GLY A 152 2.52 -7.34 29.38
C GLY A 152 1.50 -6.30 28.92
N GLY A 153 1.87 -5.43 27.98
CA GLY A 153 1.03 -4.40 27.36
C GLY A 153 0.91 -4.56 25.86
N LEU A 154 0.37 -3.55 25.21
CA LEU A 154 0.24 -3.42 23.76
C LEU A 154 1.03 -2.22 23.27
N VAL A 155 1.74 -2.38 22.16
CA VAL A 155 2.34 -1.30 21.39
C VAL A 155 1.73 -1.30 20.01
N PHE A 156 1.38 -0.13 19.47
CA PHE A 156 0.94 0.01 18.08
C PHE A 156 1.63 1.20 17.41
N ALA A 157 1.79 1.14 16.10
CA ALA A 157 2.32 2.26 15.31
C ALA A 157 1.94 2.14 13.82
N SER A 158 1.99 3.26 13.12
CA SER A 158 1.91 3.29 11.65
C SER A 158 3.06 2.54 10.98
N GLU A 159 4.24 2.46 11.62
CA GLU A 159 5.46 1.89 11.06
C GLU A 159 6.18 1.01 12.07
N ILE A 160 6.80 -0.09 11.58
CA ILE A 160 7.49 -1.08 12.42
C ILE A 160 8.67 -0.45 13.16
N LYS A 161 9.46 0.42 12.48
CA LYS A 161 10.61 1.10 13.10
C LYS A 161 10.25 1.90 14.36
N THR A 162 8.99 2.37 14.46
CA THR A 162 8.50 3.05 15.66
C THR A 162 8.31 2.08 16.83
N ILE A 163 7.78 0.86 16.56
CA ILE A 163 7.66 -0.21 17.57
C ILE A 163 9.05 -0.63 18.06
N LEU A 164 10.04 -0.71 17.16
CA LEU A 164 11.43 -1.07 17.52
C LEU A 164 12.13 -0.06 18.46
N LYS A 165 11.53 1.12 18.71
CA LYS A 165 12.06 2.10 19.67
C LYS A 165 11.54 1.90 21.09
N VAL A 166 10.62 0.97 21.31
CA VAL A 166 10.13 0.61 22.64
C VAL A 166 11.23 -0.11 23.42
N PRO A 167 11.51 0.28 24.69
CA PRO A 167 12.55 -0.33 25.47
C PRO A 167 12.37 -1.85 25.63
N GLY A 168 13.47 -2.59 25.44
CA GLY A 168 13.48 -4.05 25.51
C GLY A 168 12.93 -4.80 24.30
N PHE A 169 12.40 -4.07 23.31
CA PHE A 169 11.99 -4.71 22.05
C PHE A 169 13.21 -5.10 21.22
N ARG A 170 13.33 -6.39 20.89
CA ARG A 170 14.42 -6.91 20.02
C ARG A 170 13.84 -7.37 18.69
N PRO A 171 14.32 -6.87 17.55
CA PRO A 171 13.90 -7.35 16.24
C PRO A 171 14.50 -8.75 15.98
N VAL A 172 13.64 -9.75 15.84
CA VAL A 172 14.04 -11.13 15.59
C VAL A 172 13.43 -11.62 14.29
N LEU A 173 14.26 -12.14 13.39
CA LEU A 173 13.86 -12.85 12.19
C LEU A 173 13.93 -14.36 12.47
N ASP A 174 12.79 -15.00 12.52
CA ASP A 174 12.70 -16.46 12.68
C ASP A 174 12.46 -17.16 11.33
N VAL A 175 12.30 -18.49 11.37
CA VAL A 175 12.04 -19.32 10.19
C VAL A 175 10.84 -18.80 9.37
N THR A 176 9.76 -18.41 10.06
CA THR A 176 8.55 -17.87 9.38
C THR A 176 8.84 -16.54 8.70
N GLY A 177 9.49 -15.61 9.40
CA GLY A 177 9.87 -14.32 8.83
C GLY A 177 10.85 -14.45 7.65
N ALA A 178 11.83 -15.36 7.76
CA ALA A 178 12.73 -15.67 6.66
C ALA A 178 11.98 -16.25 5.44
N ALA A 179 11.00 -17.12 5.67
CA ALA A 179 10.15 -17.64 4.60
C ALA A 179 9.27 -16.56 3.95
N GLU A 180 8.72 -15.62 4.73
CA GLU A 180 8.01 -14.44 4.18
C GLU A 180 8.89 -13.66 3.19
N LEU A 181 10.12 -13.33 3.58
CA LEU A 181 11.05 -12.58 2.71
C LEU A 181 11.46 -13.36 1.47
N LEU A 182 11.82 -14.63 1.62
CA LEU A 182 12.49 -15.39 0.56
C LEU A 182 11.52 -16.11 -0.37
N LEU A 183 10.37 -16.58 0.13
CA LEU A 183 9.40 -17.35 -0.65
C LEU A 183 8.22 -16.50 -1.17
N LEU A 184 7.82 -15.46 -0.44
CA LEU A 184 6.70 -14.58 -0.80
C LEU A 184 7.14 -13.17 -1.17
N GLY A 185 8.26 -12.70 -0.60
CA GLY A 185 8.72 -11.32 -0.74
C GLY A 185 8.94 -10.85 -2.20
N PRO A 186 8.75 -9.55 -2.41
CA PRO A 186 8.49 -8.43 -1.48
C PRO A 186 7.04 -8.32 -0.96
N GLY A 187 6.15 -9.20 -1.35
CA GLY A 187 4.85 -9.37 -0.70
C GLY A 187 5.01 -10.08 0.66
N ARG A 188 3.96 -10.05 1.47
CA ARG A 188 3.91 -10.78 2.75
C ARG A 188 2.51 -11.28 3.04
N THR A 189 2.41 -12.28 3.89
CA THR A 189 1.12 -12.79 4.36
C THR A 189 0.31 -11.66 5.03
N PRO A 190 -0.98 -11.45 4.68
CA PRO A 190 -1.83 -10.51 5.37
C PRO A 190 -1.77 -10.69 6.89
N GLY A 191 -1.57 -9.60 7.63
CA GLY A 191 -1.39 -9.63 9.08
C GLY A 191 0.03 -9.91 9.57
N SER A 192 0.98 -10.27 8.69
CA SER A 192 2.38 -10.50 9.06
C SER A 192 3.17 -9.19 9.12
N GLY A 193 3.94 -9.01 10.22
CA GLY A 193 4.96 -7.96 10.35
C GLY A 193 6.37 -8.45 10.01
N VAL A 194 6.51 -9.72 9.54
CA VAL A 194 7.78 -10.39 9.21
C VAL A 194 8.67 -10.65 10.43
N LEU A 195 8.87 -9.66 11.28
CA LEU A 195 9.62 -9.81 12.54
C LEU A 195 8.76 -10.49 13.61
N ARG A 196 9.36 -11.39 14.38
CA ARG A 196 8.69 -12.14 15.44
C ARG A 196 7.97 -11.22 16.42
N GLY A 197 6.69 -11.51 16.68
CA GLY A 197 5.85 -10.77 17.62
C GLY A 197 5.23 -9.48 17.04
N ILE A 198 5.66 -9.00 15.89
CA ILE A 198 5.02 -7.88 15.20
C ILE A 198 3.93 -8.39 14.26
N ARG A 199 2.76 -7.79 14.36
CA ARG A 199 1.62 -8.07 13.48
C ARG A 199 1.14 -6.80 12.82
N GLU A 200 0.52 -6.94 11.65
CA GLU A 200 -0.21 -5.88 10.98
C GLU A 200 -1.71 -6.04 11.28
N LEU A 201 -2.41 -4.95 11.58
CA LEU A 201 -3.88 -5.00 11.60
C LEU A 201 -4.36 -5.09 10.15
N GLU A 202 -5.02 -6.20 9.81
CA GLU A 202 -5.47 -6.43 8.44
C GLU A 202 -6.46 -5.38 7.95
N PRO A 203 -6.53 -5.13 6.63
CA PRO A 203 -7.57 -4.29 6.03
C PRO A 203 -8.97 -4.72 6.46
N GLY A 204 -9.85 -3.74 6.70
CA GLY A 204 -11.21 -4.02 7.14
C GLY A 204 -11.32 -4.68 8.52
N CYS A 205 -10.31 -4.48 9.38
CA CYS A 205 -10.32 -4.99 10.74
C CYS A 205 -10.30 -3.85 11.77
N TRP A 206 -10.88 -4.14 12.92
CA TRP A 206 -10.70 -3.37 14.15
C TRP A 206 -10.18 -4.27 15.27
N ALA A 207 -9.56 -3.66 16.25
CA ALA A 207 -9.12 -4.35 17.45
C ALA A 207 -9.52 -3.58 18.71
N ILE A 208 -9.76 -4.31 19.79
CA ILE A 208 -9.98 -3.76 21.14
C ILE A 208 -8.91 -4.34 22.05
N TRP A 209 -8.21 -3.45 22.77
CA TRP A 209 -7.39 -3.83 23.91
C TRP A 209 -8.06 -3.38 25.20
N GLU A 210 -8.33 -4.32 26.06
CA GLU A 210 -9.00 -4.11 27.33
C GLU A 210 -8.52 -5.15 28.34
N GLN A 211 -8.19 -4.73 29.57
CA GLN A 211 -7.76 -5.62 30.66
C GLN A 211 -6.58 -6.54 30.28
N GLY A 212 -5.61 -6.03 29.52
CA GLY A 212 -4.43 -6.80 29.09
C GLY A 212 -4.69 -7.80 27.97
N ARG A 213 -5.85 -7.78 27.33
CA ARG A 213 -6.22 -8.70 26.23
C ARG A 213 -6.53 -7.92 24.96
N LEU A 214 -5.97 -8.37 23.83
CA LEU A 214 -6.27 -7.89 22.50
C LEU A 214 -7.28 -8.83 21.81
N THR A 215 -8.33 -8.25 21.25
CA THR A 215 -9.30 -8.95 20.40
C THR A 215 -9.37 -8.26 19.05
N VAL A 216 -9.15 -9.01 17.95
CA VAL A 216 -9.22 -8.50 16.57
C VAL A 216 -10.47 -9.05 15.89
N THR A 217 -11.17 -8.21 15.14
CA THR A 217 -12.40 -8.60 14.41
C THR A 217 -12.41 -7.95 13.04
N ARG A 218 -12.75 -8.73 12.03
CA ARG A 218 -12.98 -8.24 10.66
C ARG A 218 -14.39 -7.66 10.58
N TYR A 219 -14.50 -6.39 10.16
CA TYR A 219 -15.80 -5.72 9.96
C TYR A 219 -16.18 -5.62 8.49
N TRP A 220 -15.21 -5.81 7.59
CA TRP A 220 -15.43 -5.70 6.17
C TRP A 220 -14.58 -6.69 5.35
N GLN A 221 -15.14 -7.21 4.28
CA GLN A 221 -14.48 -7.97 3.22
C GLN A 221 -15.31 -7.89 1.94
N LEU A 222 -14.70 -8.18 0.80
CA LEU A 222 -15.42 -8.35 -0.46
C LEU A 222 -16.45 -9.48 -0.32
N THR A 223 -17.70 -9.19 -0.63
CA THR A 223 -18.81 -10.15 -0.50
C THR A 223 -19.48 -10.33 -1.85
N ASP A 224 -19.57 -11.59 -2.28
CA ASP A 224 -20.25 -11.99 -3.50
C ASP A 224 -21.77 -11.79 -3.40
N GLY A 225 -22.43 -11.72 -4.56
CA GLY A 225 -23.87 -11.57 -4.65
C GLY A 225 -24.32 -11.39 -6.10
N PRO A 226 -25.64 -11.40 -6.34
CA PRO A 226 -26.18 -11.25 -7.68
C PRO A 226 -25.88 -9.86 -8.25
N HIS A 227 -25.60 -9.81 -9.54
CA HIS A 227 -25.57 -8.58 -10.34
C HIS A 227 -26.82 -8.51 -11.20
N LEU A 228 -27.63 -7.45 -11.01
CA LEU A 228 -28.97 -7.36 -11.61
C LEU A 228 -29.06 -6.32 -12.74
N GLU A 229 -28.05 -5.49 -12.91
CA GLU A 229 -28.01 -4.45 -13.94
C GLU A 229 -27.59 -5.04 -15.29
N ASN A 230 -28.14 -4.51 -16.37
CA ASN A 230 -27.65 -4.80 -17.72
C ASN A 230 -26.30 -4.09 -17.96
N PHE A 231 -25.68 -4.36 -19.10
CA PHE A 231 -24.34 -3.84 -19.39
C PHE A 231 -24.27 -2.30 -19.42
N GLU A 232 -25.25 -1.62 -20.04
CA GLU A 232 -25.23 -0.16 -20.15
C GLU A 232 -25.50 0.52 -18.81
N ASP A 233 -26.40 -0.02 -17.99
CA ASP A 233 -26.65 0.47 -16.64
C ASP A 233 -25.40 0.25 -15.75
N THR A 234 -24.77 -0.91 -15.89
CA THR A 234 -23.48 -1.22 -15.20
C THR A 234 -22.39 -0.23 -15.59
N ALA A 235 -22.25 0.08 -16.88
CA ALA A 235 -21.26 1.04 -17.36
C ALA A 235 -21.56 2.45 -16.84
N ALA A 236 -22.82 2.89 -16.85
CA ALA A 236 -23.23 4.17 -16.30
C ALA A 236 -22.96 4.28 -14.79
N HIS A 237 -23.23 3.21 -14.04
CA HIS A 237 -22.98 3.14 -12.60
C HIS A 237 -21.46 3.18 -12.30
N VAL A 238 -20.63 2.44 -13.06
CA VAL A 238 -19.17 2.49 -12.96
C VAL A 238 -18.65 3.89 -13.25
N CYS A 239 -19.16 4.55 -14.30
CA CYS A 239 -18.76 5.92 -14.63
C CYS A 239 -19.03 6.86 -13.44
N TRP A 240 -20.23 6.80 -12.88
CA TRP A 240 -20.63 7.61 -11.72
C TRP A 240 -19.75 7.33 -10.49
N LEU A 241 -19.51 6.06 -10.15
CA LEU A 241 -18.67 5.69 -9.00
C LEU A 241 -17.24 6.22 -9.15
N VAL A 242 -16.66 6.06 -10.33
CA VAL A 242 -15.28 6.53 -10.59
C VAL A 242 -15.20 8.06 -10.53
N GLU A 243 -16.14 8.77 -11.15
CA GLU A 243 -16.21 10.23 -11.11
C GLU A 243 -16.40 10.74 -9.68
N ASP A 244 -17.36 10.17 -8.91
CA ASP A 244 -17.63 10.58 -7.53
C ASP A 244 -16.43 10.30 -6.61
N ALA A 245 -15.77 9.15 -6.74
CA ALA A 245 -14.59 8.81 -5.96
C ALA A 245 -13.42 9.78 -6.21
N ILE A 246 -13.16 10.14 -7.46
CA ILE A 246 -12.13 11.11 -7.81
C ILE A 246 -12.49 12.49 -7.24
N ARG A 247 -13.71 12.96 -7.48
CA ARG A 247 -14.18 14.26 -7.02
C ARG A 247 -14.09 14.42 -5.51
N ARG A 248 -14.49 13.41 -4.74
CA ARG A 248 -14.40 13.41 -3.27
C ARG A 248 -12.97 13.54 -2.78
N GLN A 249 -12.00 12.99 -3.51
CA GLN A 249 -10.59 13.01 -3.13
C GLN A 249 -9.82 14.27 -3.57
N LEU A 250 -10.49 15.21 -4.25
CA LEU A 250 -9.89 16.52 -4.60
C LEU A 250 -9.92 17.53 -3.45
N VAL A 251 -10.71 17.29 -2.39
CA VAL A 251 -10.84 18.22 -1.26
C VAL A 251 -9.52 18.33 -0.51
N SER A 252 -8.97 19.56 -0.44
CA SER A 252 -7.68 19.85 0.20
C SER A 252 -7.54 21.33 0.48
N ASP A 253 -6.98 21.71 1.63
CA ASP A 253 -6.62 23.09 1.96
C ASP A 253 -5.19 23.45 1.49
N VAL A 254 -4.51 22.50 0.83
CA VAL A 254 -3.14 22.64 0.32
C VAL A 254 -3.05 22.22 -1.15
N PRO A 255 -2.00 22.62 -1.89
CA PRO A 255 -1.86 22.29 -3.31
C PRO A 255 -1.89 20.78 -3.60
N VAL A 256 -2.61 20.40 -4.67
CA VAL A 256 -2.81 19.02 -5.13
C VAL A 256 -2.12 18.79 -6.48
N GLY A 257 -1.34 17.71 -6.59
CA GLY A 257 -0.72 17.25 -7.82
C GLY A 257 -1.25 15.89 -8.27
N PHE A 258 -0.79 15.41 -9.42
CA PHE A 258 -1.29 14.19 -10.05
C PHE A 258 -0.15 13.35 -10.61
N PHE A 259 -0.13 12.06 -10.28
CA PHE A 259 0.72 11.11 -10.99
C PHE A 259 0.12 10.87 -12.38
N LEU A 260 0.90 11.10 -13.43
CA LEU A 260 0.48 10.86 -14.81
C LEU A 260 1.50 9.97 -15.53
N SER A 261 1.04 8.83 -16.05
CA SER A 261 1.85 7.91 -16.87
C SER A 261 1.37 7.85 -18.33
N GLY A 262 0.31 8.59 -18.67
CA GLY A 262 -0.38 8.42 -19.93
C GLY A 262 -1.13 7.07 -20.05
N GLY A 263 -1.18 6.28 -18.99
CA GLY A 263 -2.02 5.09 -18.89
C GLY A 263 -3.48 5.44 -18.57
N LEU A 264 -4.41 4.49 -18.82
CA LEU A 264 -5.85 4.69 -18.65
C LEU A 264 -6.20 5.30 -17.28
N ASP A 265 -5.75 4.66 -16.19
CA ASP A 265 -6.17 4.99 -14.82
C ASP A 265 -5.73 6.40 -14.40
N SER A 266 -4.44 6.70 -14.56
CA SER A 266 -3.88 8.01 -14.21
C SER A 266 -4.47 9.13 -15.08
N SER A 267 -4.71 8.85 -16.35
CA SER A 267 -5.31 9.80 -17.28
C SER A 267 -6.78 10.08 -16.95
N LEU A 268 -7.55 9.07 -16.52
CA LEU A 268 -8.93 9.26 -16.06
C LEU A 268 -9.00 10.13 -14.80
N ILE A 269 -8.12 9.90 -13.83
CA ILE A 269 -8.05 10.75 -12.63
C ILE A 269 -7.79 12.19 -13.03
N CYS A 270 -6.80 12.45 -13.89
CA CYS A 270 -6.49 13.78 -14.37
C CYS A 270 -7.65 14.40 -15.18
N ALA A 271 -8.31 13.63 -16.05
CA ALA A 271 -9.40 14.13 -16.88
C ALA A 271 -10.64 14.54 -16.05
N VAL A 272 -10.98 13.75 -15.03
CA VAL A 272 -12.03 14.11 -14.08
C VAL A 272 -11.63 15.33 -13.26
N ALA A 273 -10.41 15.36 -12.72
CA ALA A 273 -9.91 16.47 -11.92
C ALA A 273 -9.90 17.79 -12.70
N ALA A 274 -9.49 17.77 -13.98
CA ALA A 274 -9.47 18.95 -14.84
C ALA A 274 -10.84 19.62 -15.05
N LYS A 275 -11.93 18.85 -14.94
CA LYS A 275 -13.30 19.41 -15.00
C LYS A 275 -13.74 20.08 -13.69
N HIS A 276 -13.07 19.79 -12.58
CA HIS A 276 -13.45 20.27 -11.24
C HIS A 276 -12.45 21.26 -10.64
N GLN A 277 -11.31 21.50 -11.29
CA GLN A 277 -10.32 22.50 -10.87
C GLN A 277 -10.25 23.63 -11.89
N ALA A 278 -10.17 24.87 -11.39
CA ALA A 278 -10.07 26.06 -12.25
C ALA A 278 -8.66 26.28 -12.80
N GLU A 279 -7.65 25.88 -12.01
CA GLU A 279 -6.24 26.04 -12.37
C GLU A 279 -5.72 24.83 -13.18
N PRO A 280 -4.74 25.01 -14.08
CA PRO A 280 -4.10 23.92 -14.78
C PRO A 280 -3.51 22.89 -13.81
N LEU A 281 -3.77 21.60 -14.06
CA LEU A 281 -3.26 20.52 -13.22
C LEU A 281 -1.72 20.48 -13.23
N MET A 282 -1.12 20.24 -12.08
CA MET A 282 0.29 19.89 -11.96
C MET A 282 0.44 18.36 -12.05
N THR A 283 1.02 17.88 -13.13
CA THR A 283 1.20 16.44 -13.37
C THR A 283 2.67 16.03 -13.25
N TYR A 284 2.90 14.85 -12.73
CA TYR A 284 4.24 14.33 -12.44
C TYR A 284 4.40 12.94 -13.03
N SER A 285 5.53 12.74 -13.71
CA SER A 285 5.91 11.45 -14.31
C SER A 285 7.38 11.14 -14.07
N VAL A 286 7.73 9.87 -14.08
CA VAL A 286 9.11 9.39 -14.02
C VAL A 286 9.52 8.77 -15.35
N ASP A 287 10.74 9.04 -15.78
CA ASP A 287 11.40 8.40 -16.91
C ASP A 287 12.86 8.11 -16.54
N TYR A 288 13.56 7.40 -17.38
CA TYR A 288 14.95 7.02 -17.14
C TYR A 288 15.86 7.54 -18.23
N ASP A 289 17.08 7.95 -17.83
CA ASP A 289 18.13 8.37 -18.76
C ASP A 289 18.34 7.29 -19.83
N ARG A 290 18.43 7.73 -21.08
CA ARG A 290 18.63 6.87 -22.25
C ARG A 290 17.57 5.78 -22.45
N ASN A 291 16.37 5.94 -21.84
CA ASN A 291 15.31 4.93 -21.94
C ASN A 291 14.94 4.62 -23.39
N ARG A 292 14.86 5.63 -24.27
CA ARG A 292 14.58 5.43 -25.72
C ARG A 292 15.64 4.59 -26.44
N GLU A 293 16.90 4.64 -26.00
CA GLU A 293 17.98 3.87 -26.61
C GLU A 293 17.92 2.39 -26.22
N PHE A 294 17.61 2.10 -24.96
CA PHE A 294 17.66 0.74 -24.40
C PHE A 294 16.31 0.04 -24.32
N PHE A 295 15.23 0.78 -24.39
CA PHE A 295 13.89 0.18 -24.37
C PHE A 295 13.71 -0.81 -25.53
N ARG A 296 13.20 -1.98 -25.19
CA ARG A 296 12.82 -2.99 -26.17
C ARG A 296 11.34 -3.32 -25.95
N PRO A 297 10.50 -3.11 -26.97
CA PRO A 297 9.09 -3.47 -26.90
C PRO A 297 8.91 -4.95 -26.57
N GLY A 298 7.99 -5.23 -25.66
CA GLY A 298 7.63 -6.58 -25.25
C GLY A 298 6.13 -6.82 -25.34
N LYS A 299 5.71 -8.08 -25.17
CA LYS A 299 4.29 -8.47 -25.17
C LYS A 299 3.46 -7.64 -24.19
N PHE A 300 4.05 -7.30 -23.04
CA PHE A 300 3.37 -6.61 -21.91
C PHE A 300 3.70 -5.12 -21.81
N GLN A 301 4.68 -4.63 -22.55
CA GLN A 301 5.07 -3.23 -22.61
C GLN A 301 5.46 -2.88 -24.06
N PRO A 302 4.47 -2.65 -24.93
CA PRO A 302 4.74 -2.39 -26.35
C PRO A 302 5.31 -0.98 -26.60
N ASN A 303 5.01 0.00 -25.72
CA ASN A 303 5.36 1.40 -25.86
C ASN A 303 5.89 1.97 -24.53
N THR A 304 6.58 3.09 -24.59
CA THR A 304 7.01 3.84 -23.39
C THR A 304 5.89 4.77 -22.90
N ASP A 305 5.93 5.14 -21.63
CA ASP A 305 4.98 6.13 -21.07
C ASP A 305 5.20 7.51 -21.73
N SER A 306 6.44 7.86 -22.04
CA SER A 306 6.79 9.15 -22.64
C SER A 306 6.12 9.43 -23.99
N ASP A 307 5.69 8.37 -24.72
CA ASP A 307 4.98 8.52 -25.99
C ASP A 307 3.56 9.09 -25.81
N TYR A 308 2.96 8.91 -24.63
CA TYR A 308 1.59 9.30 -24.31
C TYR A 308 1.47 10.52 -23.40
N LEU A 309 2.56 10.90 -22.71
CA LEU A 309 2.53 12.01 -21.75
C LEU A 309 2.24 13.35 -22.44
N GLY A 310 2.96 13.69 -23.52
CA GLY A 310 2.78 14.95 -24.23
C GLY A 310 1.37 15.14 -24.80
N PRO A 311 0.80 14.19 -25.55
CA PRO A 311 -0.59 14.22 -25.99
C PRO A 311 -1.60 14.39 -24.85
N MET A 312 -1.38 13.69 -23.72
CA MET A 312 -2.29 13.77 -22.58
C MET A 312 -2.18 15.12 -21.85
N GLU A 313 -0.96 15.63 -21.63
CA GLU A 313 -0.72 16.96 -21.05
C GLU A 313 -1.36 18.06 -21.90
N ALA A 314 -1.24 17.98 -23.23
CA ALA A 314 -1.87 18.93 -24.16
C ALA A 314 -3.41 18.84 -24.11
N PHE A 315 -3.98 17.64 -24.06
CA PHE A 315 -5.43 17.44 -23.93
C PHE A 315 -5.99 18.05 -22.64
N LEU A 316 -5.26 17.90 -21.52
CA LEU A 316 -5.64 18.41 -20.21
C LEU A 316 -5.35 19.91 -20.02
N GLY A 317 -4.53 20.53 -20.85
CA GLY A 317 -3.94 21.84 -20.56
C GLY A 317 -3.07 21.83 -19.28
N ALA A 318 -2.45 20.69 -18.96
CA ALA A 318 -1.74 20.48 -17.71
C ALA A 318 -0.28 20.97 -17.77
N LYS A 319 0.28 21.28 -16.59
CA LYS A 319 1.71 21.58 -16.42
C LYS A 319 2.44 20.29 -16.04
N GLY A 320 3.11 19.67 -17.03
CA GLY A 320 3.83 18.42 -16.86
C GLY A 320 5.23 18.60 -16.26
N HIS A 321 5.53 17.84 -15.21
CA HIS A 321 6.84 17.76 -14.57
C HIS A 321 7.42 16.35 -14.77
N ARG A 322 8.50 16.24 -15.54
CA ARG A 322 9.18 14.95 -15.81
C ARG A 322 10.42 14.81 -14.93
N VAL A 323 10.48 13.75 -14.18
CA VAL A 323 11.64 13.37 -13.38
C VAL A 323 12.40 12.28 -14.11
N VAL A 324 13.61 12.60 -14.58
CA VAL A 324 14.47 11.64 -15.29
C VAL A 324 15.52 11.13 -14.30
N LEU A 325 15.57 9.80 -14.11
CA LEU A 325 16.47 9.14 -13.19
C LEU A 325 17.56 8.39 -13.95
N THR A 326 18.79 8.47 -13.46
CA THR A 326 19.92 7.70 -13.99
C THR A 326 20.07 6.36 -13.26
N ALA A 327 20.81 5.43 -13.85
CA ALA A 327 21.20 4.18 -13.18
C ALA A 327 21.95 4.43 -11.86
N ARG A 328 22.70 5.53 -11.79
CA ARG A 328 23.43 5.95 -10.59
C ARG A 328 22.50 6.45 -9.49
N ASP A 329 21.48 7.26 -9.82
CA ASP A 329 20.48 7.71 -8.83
C ASP A 329 19.79 6.51 -8.17
N LEU A 330 19.48 5.47 -8.96
CA LEU A 330 18.85 4.24 -8.47
C LEU A 330 19.81 3.43 -7.57
N ASP A 331 21.07 3.37 -7.91
CA ASP A 331 22.10 2.67 -7.13
C ASP A 331 22.38 3.38 -5.80
N GLU A 332 22.58 4.71 -5.82
CA GLU A 332 22.89 5.50 -4.62
C GLU A 332 21.74 5.49 -3.59
N ALA A 333 20.48 5.44 -4.03
CA ALA A 333 19.32 5.42 -3.14
C ALA A 333 18.80 4.01 -2.81
N LEU A 334 19.48 2.94 -3.28
CA LEU A 334 18.99 1.57 -3.11
C LEU A 334 18.85 1.14 -1.65
N GLU A 335 19.81 1.51 -0.82
CA GLU A 335 19.87 1.16 0.60
C GLU A 335 18.94 2.03 1.46
N GLU A 336 18.47 3.14 0.94
CA GLU A 336 17.49 3.98 1.64
C GLU A 336 16.07 3.44 1.51
N ALA A 337 15.71 2.78 0.40
CA ALA A 337 14.34 2.34 0.14
C ALA A 337 13.74 1.34 1.17
N PRO A 338 14.51 0.47 1.85
CA PRO A 338 14.01 -0.34 2.97
C PRO A 338 13.59 0.47 4.21
N GLU A 339 14.18 1.63 4.47
CA GLU A 339 13.86 2.46 5.65
C GLU A 339 12.39 2.93 5.66
N PRO A 340 11.83 3.55 4.60
CA PRO A 340 10.41 3.90 4.58
C PRO A 340 9.49 2.70 4.74
N ARG A 341 9.84 1.54 4.19
CA ARG A 341 9.01 0.32 4.27
C ARG A 341 9.17 -0.47 5.56
N ASP A 342 10.24 -0.25 6.30
CA ASP A 342 10.72 -1.10 7.41
C ASP A 342 11.12 -2.53 6.97
N LEU A 343 11.05 -2.83 5.69
CA LEU A 343 11.26 -4.14 5.06
C LEU A 343 11.90 -3.98 3.68
N PRO A 344 12.63 -4.99 3.19
CA PRO A 344 13.05 -5.05 1.79
C PRO A 344 11.84 -5.00 0.84
N GLY A 345 11.98 -4.32 -0.29
CA GLY A 345 10.88 -4.02 -1.19
C GLY A 345 11.11 -4.41 -2.65
N MET A 346 10.50 -3.64 -3.57
CA MET A 346 10.59 -3.89 -5.01
C MET A 346 11.82 -3.24 -5.65
N ALA A 347 12.93 -3.22 -4.94
CA ALA A 347 14.23 -2.75 -5.42
C ALA A 347 14.19 -1.33 -6.04
N ASP A 348 14.72 -1.15 -7.25
CA ASP A 348 14.73 0.12 -8.00
C ASP A 348 13.34 0.68 -8.31
N VAL A 349 12.30 -0.16 -8.32
CA VAL A 349 10.91 0.27 -8.49
C VAL A 349 10.44 1.10 -7.29
N ASP A 350 10.85 0.72 -6.07
CA ASP A 350 10.60 1.49 -4.85
C ASP A 350 11.47 2.74 -4.80
N VAL A 351 12.76 2.60 -5.15
CA VAL A 351 13.72 3.72 -5.21
C VAL A 351 13.23 4.82 -6.14
N SER A 352 12.80 4.47 -7.35
CA SER A 352 12.31 5.45 -8.33
C SER A 352 11.07 6.19 -7.83
N LEU A 353 10.16 5.50 -7.13
CA LEU A 353 9.00 6.13 -6.53
C LEU A 353 9.39 7.08 -5.38
N LEU A 354 10.35 6.68 -4.53
CA LEU A 354 10.87 7.53 -3.46
C LEU A 354 11.47 8.83 -4.03
N LEU A 355 12.31 8.72 -5.05
CA LEU A 355 12.94 9.86 -5.69
C LEU A 355 11.92 10.77 -6.40
N LEU A 356 10.91 10.18 -7.05
CA LEU A 356 9.80 10.92 -7.64
C LEU A 356 8.98 11.67 -6.57
N CYS A 357 8.62 11.02 -5.46
CA CYS A 357 7.86 11.64 -4.37
C CYS A 357 8.62 12.82 -3.74
N ARG A 358 9.94 12.73 -3.60
CA ARG A 358 10.79 13.85 -3.14
C ARG A 358 10.76 15.07 -4.07
N LYS A 359 10.60 14.84 -5.37
CA LYS A 359 10.46 15.94 -6.34
C LYS A 359 9.06 16.55 -6.27
N ILE A 360 8.02 15.71 -6.23
CA ILE A 360 6.62 16.15 -6.12
C ILE A 360 6.42 16.99 -4.86
N ARG A 361 6.98 16.57 -3.72
CA ARG A 361 6.82 17.27 -2.44
C ARG A 361 7.35 18.71 -2.43
N LYS A 362 8.22 19.07 -3.36
CA LYS A 362 8.72 20.45 -3.46
C LYS A 362 7.63 21.43 -3.91
N ASP A 363 6.65 20.94 -4.64
CA ASP A 363 5.61 21.75 -5.26
C ASP A 363 4.24 21.56 -4.60
N VAL A 364 3.92 20.33 -4.17
CA VAL A 364 2.61 19.98 -3.61
C VAL A 364 2.73 19.10 -2.37
N THR A 365 1.68 19.10 -1.54
CA THR A 365 1.61 18.28 -0.32
C THR A 365 0.73 17.05 -0.50
N VAL A 366 -0.20 17.09 -1.46
CA VAL A 366 -1.13 16.00 -1.79
C VAL A 366 -0.95 15.62 -3.26
N ALA A 367 -1.07 14.34 -3.60
CA ALA A 367 -1.10 13.88 -4.98
C ALA A 367 -2.10 12.73 -5.16
N LEU A 368 -2.75 12.63 -6.32
CA LEU A 368 -3.64 11.53 -6.68
C LEU A 368 -2.94 10.53 -7.59
N SER A 369 -3.21 9.23 -7.41
CA SER A 369 -2.57 8.13 -8.11
C SER A 369 -3.56 6.99 -8.44
N GLY A 370 -3.30 6.22 -9.50
CA GLY A 370 -4.22 5.27 -10.12
C GLY A 370 -4.11 3.82 -9.60
N GLU A 371 -3.55 3.59 -8.42
CA GLU A 371 -3.47 2.23 -7.82
C GLU A 371 -4.87 1.64 -7.62
N CYS A 372 -4.96 0.32 -7.56
CA CYS A 372 -6.16 -0.51 -7.38
C CYS A 372 -6.99 -0.76 -8.65
N ALA A 373 -6.91 0.09 -9.66
CA ALA A 373 -7.71 -0.09 -10.88
C ALA A 373 -7.44 -1.42 -11.59
N ASP A 374 -6.19 -1.88 -11.62
CA ASP A 374 -5.83 -3.15 -12.26
C ASP A 374 -6.35 -4.37 -11.50
N GLU A 375 -6.39 -4.30 -10.18
CA GLU A 375 -6.83 -5.37 -9.30
C GLU A 375 -8.33 -5.62 -9.42
N ILE A 376 -9.13 -4.55 -9.43
CA ILE A 376 -10.59 -4.64 -9.40
C ILE A 376 -11.23 -4.77 -10.78
N PHE A 377 -10.62 -4.19 -11.83
CA PHE A 377 -11.09 -4.30 -13.22
C PHE A 377 -10.41 -5.40 -14.03
N GLY A 378 -9.49 -6.17 -13.44
CA GLY A 378 -8.79 -7.24 -14.13
C GLY A 378 -7.79 -6.74 -15.19
N GLY A 379 -6.96 -5.74 -14.85
CA GLY A 379 -6.00 -5.13 -15.76
C GLY A 379 -4.76 -5.96 -16.05
N TYR A 380 -4.38 -6.88 -15.17
CA TYR A 380 -3.14 -7.65 -15.30
C TYR A 380 -3.21 -8.76 -16.34
N PRO A 381 -2.06 -9.10 -17.00
CA PRO A 381 -2.02 -10.14 -18.05
C PRO A 381 -2.44 -11.53 -17.55
N TRP A 382 -2.16 -11.85 -16.28
CA TRP A 382 -2.48 -13.18 -15.73
C TRP A 382 -3.99 -13.46 -15.63
N TYR A 383 -4.84 -12.44 -15.64
CA TYR A 383 -6.30 -12.65 -15.75
C TYR A 383 -6.71 -13.28 -17.07
N ARG A 384 -5.91 -13.10 -18.15
CA ARG A 384 -6.20 -13.56 -19.52
C ARG A 384 -5.32 -14.71 -19.99
N ASP A 385 -4.27 -15.05 -19.24
CA ASP A 385 -3.39 -16.16 -19.57
C ASP A 385 -4.00 -17.48 -19.09
N PRO A 386 -4.45 -18.38 -20.00
CA PRO A 386 -5.09 -19.63 -19.62
C PRO A 386 -4.17 -20.55 -18.81
N ALA A 387 -2.85 -20.51 -19.08
CA ALA A 387 -1.88 -21.34 -18.39
C ALA A 387 -1.71 -20.91 -16.92
N ILE A 388 -1.75 -19.60 -16.64
CA ILE A 388 -1.70 -19.07 -15.28
C ILE A 388 -3.03 -19.31 -14.57
N ARG A 389 -4.16 -19.09 -15.25
CA ARG A 389 -5.49 -19.35 -14.68
C ARG A 389 -5.69 -20.80 -14.22
N ALA A 390 -5.10 -21.75 -14.96
CA ALA A 390 -5.21 -23.19 -14.66
C ALA A 390 -4.35 -23.63 -13.48
N LYS A 391 -3.37 -22.82 -13.05
CA LYS A 391 -2.44 -23.18 -11.96
C LYS A 391 -2.93 -22.69 -10.61
N SER A 392 -2.69 -23.49 -9.58
CA SER A 392 -2.73 -23.07 -8.18
C SER A 392 -1.49 -22.25 -7.84
N GLY A 393 -1.62 -21.32 -6.86
CA GLY A 393 -0.54 -20.46 -6.42
C GLY A 393 -0.74 -18.99 -6.83
N PHE A 394 0.20 -18.16 -6.44
CA PHE A 394 0.15 -16.72 -6.68
C PHE A 394 0.54 -16.40 -8.15
N PRO A 395 -0.33 -15.74 -8.95
CA PRO A 395 -0.06 -15.50 -10.37
C PRO A 395 1.22 -14.72 -10.68
N TRP A 396 1.68 -13.90 -9.75
CA TRP A 396 2.87 -13.04 -9.87
C TRP A 396 4.15 -13.65 -9.28
N ALA A 397 4.10 -14.85 -8.70
CA ALA A 397 5.24 -15.53 -8.08
C ALA A 397 5.13 -17.05 -8.29
N GLN A 398 5.44 -17.51 -9.51
CA GLN A 398 5.30 -18.92 -9.92
C GLN A 398 6.61 -19.72 -9.78
N ASN A 399 7.67 -19.12 -9.24
CA ASN A 399 9.03 -19.64 -9.19
C ASN A 399 9.41 -20.22 -7.80
N ILE A 400 8.48 -20.95 -7.17
CA ILE A 400 8.68 -21.50 -5.81
C ILE A 400 9.90 -22.43 -5.75
N GLU A 401 10.09 -23.28 -6.79
CA GLU A 401 11.20 -24.24 -6.80
C GLU A 401 12.56 -23.55 -6.92
N GLU A 402 12.68 -22.51 -7.76
CA GLU A 402 13.89 -21.71 -7.87
C GLU A 402 14.19 -21.00 -6.53
N ARG A 403 13.17 -20.44 -5.88
CA ARG A 403 13.32 -19.82 -4.55
C ARG A 403 13.75 -20.81 -3.49
N ARG A 404 13.19 -22.03 -3.50
CA ARG A 404 13.55 -23.11 -2.57
C ARG A 404 15.03 -23.48 -2.65
N THR A 405 15.61 -23.52 -3.87
CA THR A 405 17.02 -23.85 -4.05
C THR A 405 17.99 -22.81 -3.45
N LEU A 406 17.51 -21.59 -3.22
CA LEU A 406 18.32 -20.52 -2.60
C LEU A 406 18.48 -20.71 -1.09
N LEU A 407 17.54 -21.40 -0.41
CA LEU A 407 17.51 -21.46 1.05
C LEU A 407 18.75 -22.15 1.60
N ARG A 408 19.32 -21.59 2.68
CA ARG A 408 20.39 -22.23 3.44
C ARG A 408 19.90 -23.53 4.05
N GLY A 409 20.80 -24.53 4.17
CA GLY A 409 20.43 -25.89 4.55
C GLY A 409 19.64 -26.01 5.86
N ASN A 410 20.02 -25.26 6.92
CA ASN A 410 19.30 -25.24 8.18
C ASN A 410 17.86 -24.70 8.03
N LEU A 411 17.65 -23.63 7.25
CA LEU A 411 16.34 -23.09 6.95
C LEU A 411 15.52 -24.07 6.08
N ALA A 412 16.15 -24.64 5.04
CA ALA A 412 15.51 -25.61 4.16
C ALA A 412 15.05 -26.90 4.88
N CYS A 413 15.76 -27.31 5.95
CA CYS A 413 15.37 -28.48 6.74
C CYS A 413 14.19 -28.22 7.68
N GLN A 414 13.94 -26.97 8.08
CA GLN A 414 12.87 -26.59 9.00
C GLN A 414 11.58 -26.15 8.29
N LEU A 415 11.62 -26.00 6.96
CA LEU A 415 10.55 -25.39 6.20
C LEU A 415 10.28 -26.15 4.90
N ASP A 416 9.08 -26.67 4.72
CA ASP A 416 8.59 -27.04 3.40
C ASP A 416 8.17 -25.79 2.64
N ALA A 417 9.03 -25.35 1.72
CA ALA A 417 8.82 -24.11 0.95
C ALA A 417 7.54 -24.15 0.11
N ARG A 418 7.19 -25.32 -0.44
CA ARG A 418 6.00 -25.49 -1.26
C ARG A 418 4.74 -25.43 -0.40
N ASP A 419 4.73 -26.20 0.70
CA ASP A 419 3.61 -26.19 1.65
C ASP A 419 3.40 -24.78 2.23
N PHE A 420 4.49 -24.11 2.61
CA PHE A 420 4.43 -22.73 3.12
C PHE A 420 3.70 -21.76 2.18
N VAL A 421 4.01 -21.78 0.88
CA VAL A 421 3.39 -20.88 -0.09
C VAL A 421 1.97 -21.34 -0.44
N LEU A 422 1.76 -22.63 -0.67
CA LEU A 422 0.47 -23.16 -1.11
C LEU A 422 -0.59 -23.16 0.00
N SER A 423 -0.19 -23.34 1.28
CA SER A 423 -1.14 -23.20 2.38
C SER A 423 -1.70 -21.79 2.49
N ARG A 424 -0.86 -20.76 2.37
CA ARG A 424 -1.31 -19.35 2.38
C ARG A 424 -2.20 -18.98 1.20
N TYR A 425 -1.88 -19.53 0.02
CA TYR A 425 -2.75 -19.44 -1.12
C TYR A 425 -4.12 -20.09 -0.82
N ALA A 426 -4.14 -21.32 -0.32
CA ALA A 426 -5.35 -22.07 -0.02
C ALA A 426 -6.18 -21.39 1.08
N ASP A 427 -5.54 -20.85 2.12
CA ASP A 427 -6.19 -20.09 3.18
C ASP A 427 -6.89 -18.85 2.61
N THR A 428 -6.21 -18.12 1.72
CA THR A 428 -6.80 -16.94 1.07
C THR A 428 -8.07 -17.31 0.27
N ILE A 429 -8.02 -18.41 -0.48
CA ILE A 429 -9.18 -18.88 -1.24
C ILE A 429 -10.31 -19.32 -0.29
N ARG A 430 -10.00 -20.07 0.77
CA ARG A 430 -10.97 -20.55 1.76
C ARG A 430 -11.69 -19.39 2.49
N GLU A 431 -10.95 -18.32 2.79
CA GLU A 431 -11.49 -17.12 3.44
C GLU A 431 -12.24 -16.19 2.49
N SER A 432 -12.15 -16.43 1.18
CA SER A 432 -12.84 -15.62 0.18
C SER A 432 -14.34 -15.91 0.20
N ASN A 433 -15.15 -14.85 0.25
CA ASN A 433 -16.59 -14.98 0.20
C ASN A 433 -17.05 -15.03 -1.27
N ILE A 434 -17.03 -16.25 -1.85
CA ILE A 434 -17.44 -16.54 -3.23
C ILE A 434 -18.65 -17.45 -3.18
N ASP A 435 -19.66 -17.13 -3.99
CA ASP A 435 -20.86 -17.97 -4.13
C ASP A 435 -20.46 -19.39 -4.60
N PRO A 436 -20.80 -20.45 -3.83
CA PRO A 436 -20.47 -21.81 -4.17
C PRO A 436 -21.08 -22.29 -5.50
N ASP A 437 -22.16 -21.67 -5.95
CA ASP A 437 -22.85 -22.01 -7.19
C ASP A 437 -22.34 -21.22 -8.41
N SER A 438 -21.34 -20.32 -8.23
CA SER A 438 -20.74 -19.57 -9.34
C SER A 438 -20.19 -20.51 -10.42
N PRO A 439 -20.36 -20.19 -11.73
CA PRO A 439 -19.76 -20.91 -12.83
C PRO A 439 -18.23 -21.01 -12.67
N PRO A 440 -17.58 -22.08 -13.16
CA PRO A 440 -16.13 -22.31 -12.89
C PRO A 440 -15.21 -21.15 -13.29
N LEU A 441 -15.47 -20.49 -14.42
CA LEU A 441 -14.68 -19.34 -14.84
C LEU A 441 -14.90 -18.15 -13.91
N GLU A 442 -16.14 -17.85 -13.57
CA GLU A 442 -16.49 -16.74 -12.67
C GLU A 442 -15.87 -16.94 -11.28
N ARG A 443 -16.01 -18.16 -10.73
CA ARG A 443 -15.36 -18.53 -9.46
C ARG A 443 -13.86 -18.28 -9.53
N ARG A 444 -13.19 -18.76 -10.61
CA ARG A 444 -11.74 -18.57 -10.76
C ARG A 444 -11.35 -17.11 -10.87
N MET A 445 -12.14 -16.28 -11.56
CA MET A 445 -11.88 -14.83 -11.63
C MET A 445 -12.02 -14.15 -10.26
N LYS A 446 -13.04 -14.51 -9.47
CA LYS A 446 -13.22 -13.99 -8.09
C LYS A 446 -12.10 -14.44 -7.15
N GLU A 447 -11.64 -15.70 -7.26
CA GLU A 447 -10.43 -16.15 -6.55
C GLU A 447 -9.22 -15.28 -6.89
N MET A 448 -8.98 -15.03 -8.18
CA MET A 448 -7.86 -14.19 -8.63
C MET A 448 -8.01 -12.74 -8.19
N VAL A 449 -9.22 -12.17 -8.14
CA VAL A 449 -9.48 -10.86 -7.56
C VAL A 449 -9.10 -10.83 -6.07
N ASN A 450 -9.53 -11.83 -5.28
CA ASN A 450 -9.20 -11.91 -3.86
C ASN A 450 -7.69 -12.03 -3.62
N LEU A 451 -6.99 -12.86 -4.41
CA LEU A 451 -5.53 -12.97 -4.34
C LEU A 451 -4.86 -11.63 -4.64
N ASN A 452 -5.25 -10.97 -5.75
CA ASN A 452 -4.68 -9.67 -6.10
C ASN A 452 -4.99 -8.63 -5.02
N PHE A 453 -6.22 -8.55 -4.54
CA PHE A 453 -6.68 -7.57 -3.58
C PHE A 453 -6.01 -7.71 -2.20
N ARG A 454 -5.87 -8.95 -1.71
CA ARG A 454 -5.32 -9.21 -0.37
C ARG A 454 -3.78 -9.25 -0.35
N TRP A 455 -3.10 -9.44 -1.50
CA TRP A 455 -1.66 -9.63 -1.55
C TRP A 455 -0.95 -8.62 -2.46
N PHE A 456 -1.18 -8.71 -3.77
CA PHE A 456 -0.44 -7.90 -4.73
C PHE A 456 -0.73 -6.41 -4.57
N MET A 457 -2.01 -6.06 -4.48
CA MET A 457 -2.44 -4.69 -4.22
C MET A 457 -1.90 -4.16 -2.88
N GLN A 458 -1.91 -4.98 -1.81
CA GLN A 458 -1.36 -4.56 -0.52
C GLN A 458 0.14 -4.23 -0.63
N THR A 459 0.90 -5.01 -1.40
CA THR A 459 2.32 -4.71 -1.68
C THR A 459 2.49 -3.37 -2.39
N LEU A 460 1.61 -3.05 -3.35
CA LEU A 460 1.66 -1.79 -4.10
C LEU A 460 1.19 -0.59 -3.26
N LEU A 461 0.15 -0.76 -2.45
CA LEU A 461 -0.35 0.28 -1.53
C LEU A 461 0.68 0.60 -0.44
N ASP A 462 1.27 -0.45 0.18
CA ASP A 462 2.34 -0.28 1.15
C ASP A 462 3.52 0.48 0.53
N ARG A 463 3.99 0.06 -0.64
CA ARG A 463 5.00 0.79 -1.42
C ARG A 463 4.61 2.25 -1.64
N LYS A 464 3.38 2.52 -2.10
CA LYS A 464 2.91 3.88 -2.39
C LYS A 464 2.90 4.75 -1.14
N ASP A 465 2.22 4.31 -0.08
CA ASP A 465 2.12 5.07 1.18
C ASP A 465 3.50 5.31 1.81
N ARG A 466 4.36 4.27 1.86
CA ARG A 466 5.66 4.36 2.53
C ARG A 466 6.62 5.31 1.83
N MET A 467 6.78 5.18 0.51
CA MET A 467 7.69 6.04 -0.26
C MET A 467 7.22 7.49 -0.27
N SER A 468 5.91 7.72 -0.41
CA SER A 468 5.36 9.06 -0.44
C SER A 468 5.42 9.73 0.94
N MET A 469 5.05 9.01 2.00
CA MET A 469 5.04 9.58 3.35
C MET A 469 6.44 9.80 3.92
N HIS A 470 7.42 8.99 3.53
CA HIS A 470 8.82 9.27 3.85
C HIS A 470 9.31 10.60 3.23
N SER A 471 8.66 11.02 2.16
CA SER A 471 8.86 12.32 1.51
C SER A 471 7.90 13.41 2.01
N SER A 472 7.10 13.17 3.04
CA SER A 472 6.05 14.06 3.54
C SER A 472 5.02 14.45 2.46
N LEU A 473 4.70 13.50 1.56
CA LEU A 473 3.71 13.65 0.49
C LEU A 473 2.51 12.72 0.76
N GLU A 474 1.32 13.30 0.88
CA GLU A 474 0.08 12.51 0.95
C GLU A 474 -0.29 11.99 -0.44
N VAL A 475 -0.46 10.68 -0.60
CA VAL A 475 -1.02 10.12 -1.84
C VAL A 475 -2.41 9.54 -1.60
N ARG A 476 -3.35 9.98 -2.41
CA ARG A 476 -4.74 9.50 -2.49
C ARG A 476 -4.92 8.58 -3.67
N VAL A 477 -5.82 7.61 -3.53
CA VAL A 477 -5.98 6.51 -4.48
C VAL A 477 -7.47 6.28 -4.80
N PRO A 478 -8.07 7.06 -5.69
CA PRO A 478 -9.52 7.04 -5.92
C PRO A 478 -10.11 5.68 -6.29
N PHE A 479 -9.37 4.84 -7.01
CA PHE A 479 -9.82 3.48 -7.32
C PHE A 479 -9.84 2.54 -6.11
N CYS A 480 -9.25 2.94 -4.97
CA CYS A 480 -9.39 2.26 -3.69
C CYS A 480 -10.67 2.66 -2.92
N ASP A 481 -11.64 3.32 -3.53
CA ASP A 481 -12.94 3.51 -2.92
C ASP A 481 -13.66 2.15 -2.80
N HIS A 482 -14.01 1.77 -1.57
CA HIS A 482 -14.63 0.48 -1.30
C HIS A 482 -15.94 0.26 -2.08
N ARG A 483 -16.68 1.32 -2.39
CA ARG A 483 -17.92 1.24 -3.19
C ARG A 483 -17.64 0.72 -4.60
N ILE A 484 -16.52 1.14 -5.21
CA ILE A 484 -16.09 0.62 -6.53
C ILE A 484 -15.72 -0.86 -6.40
N ALA A 485 -14.93 -1.21 -5.39
CA ALA A 485 -14.48 -2.58 -5.19
C ALA A 485 -15.66 -3.55 -4.91
N GLU A 486 -16.59 -3.16 -4.03
CA GLU A 486 -17.81 -3.93 -3.70
C GLU A 486 -18.70 -4.13 -4.92
N TYR A 487 -18.94 -3.06 -5.67
CA TYR A 487 -19.77 -3.12 -6.87
C TYR A 487 -19.15 -4.03 -7.93
N LEU A 488 -17.88 -3.80 -8.28
CA LEU A 488 -17.17 -4.58 -9.31
C LEU A 488 -16.97 -6.04 -8.92
N TYR A 489 -16.90 -6.37 -7.63
CA TYR A 489 -16.76 -7.76 -7.21
C TYR A 489 -17.95 -8.62 -7.61
N ARG A 490 -19.16 -8.02 -7.70
CA ARG A 490 -20.40 -8.67 -8.13
C ARG A 490 -20.62 -8.64 -9.64
N VAL A 491 -19.99 -7.70 -10.36
CA VAL A 491 -20.09 -7.61 -11.82
C VAL A 491 -19.49 -8.85 -12.48
N PRO A 492 -20.21 -9.56 -13.38
CA PRO A 492 -19.71 -10.73 -14.10
C PRO A 492 -18.43 -10.44 -14.87
N TRP A 493 -17.54 -11.45 -14.94
CA TRP A 493 -16.26 -11.31 -15.64
C TRP A 493 -16.44 -10.94 -17.12
N GLU A 494 -17.43 -11.48 -17.80
CA GLU A 494 -17.71 -11.18 -19.20
C GLU A 494 -17.97 -9.70 -19.47
N MET A 495 -18.61 -8.99 -18.53
CA MET A 495 -18.80 -7.55 -18.61
C MET A 495 -17.49 -6.78 -18.38
N LYS A 496 -16.66 -7.23 -17.43
CA LYS A 496 -15.36 -6.59 -17.14
C LYS A 496 -14.35 -6.78 -18.28
N ASP A 497 -14.38 -7.94 -18.92
CA ASP A 497 -13.49 -8.34 -20.02
C ASP A 497 -14.10 -8.08 -21.41
N LEU A 498 -14.85 -6.98 -21.54
CA LEU A 498 -15.52 -6.64 -22.78
C LEU A 498 -14.61 -6.77 -23.99
N ASN A 499 -15.01 -7.59 -24.97
CA ASN A 499 -14.25 -7.92 -26.19
C ASN A 499 -12.84 -8.50 -25.93
N GLY A 500 -12.61 -9.12 -24.76
CA GLY A 500 -11.30 -9.65 -24.38
C GLY A 500 -10.25 -8.58 -24.09
N GLN A 501 -10.67 -7.35 -23.87
CA GLN A 501 -9.80 -6.20 -23.59
C GLN A 501 -9.63 -6.00 -22.09
N GLU A 502 -8.38 -5.77 -21.65
CA GLU A 502 -8.13 -5.42 -20.26
C GLU A 502 -8.88 -4.15 -19.84
N LYS A 503 -9.59 -4.22 -18.70
CA LYS A 503 -10.45 -3.14 -18.19
C LYS A 503 -11.53 -2.70 -19.21
N GLY A 504 -12.06 -3.64 -20.01
CA GLY A 504 -13.01 -3.34 -21.07
C GLY A 504 -14.21 -2.54 -20.58
N LEU A 505 -14.79 -2.92 -19.45
CA LEU A 505 -15.89 -2.18 -18.81
C LEU A 505 -15.51 -0.74 -18.45
N LEU A 506 -14.34 -0.53 -17.83
CA LEU A 506 -13.86 0.83 -17.48
C LEU A 506 -13.67 1.69 -18.74
N ARG A 507 -13.08 1.13 -19.80
CA ARG A 507 -12.89 1.84 -21.07
C ARG A 507 -14.23 2.22 -21.71
N HIS A 508 -15.21 1.33 -21.67
CA HIS A 508 -16.56 1.61 -22.18
C HIS A 508 -17.28 2.67 -21.33
N ALA A 509 -17.29 2.50 -20.01
CA ALA A 509 -17.91 3.41 -19.05
C ALA A 509 -17.35 4.83 -19.14
N MET A 510 -16.06 4.98 -19.40
CA MET A 510 -15.36 6.27 -19.46
C MET A 510 -15.13 6.78 -20.90
N LYS A 511 -15.90 6.28 -21.86
CA LYS A 511 -15.88 6.76 -23.25
C LYS A 511 -16.21 8.26 -23.29
N GLY A 512 -15.41 9.03 -24.04
CA GLY A 512 -15.56 10.50 -24.14
C GLY A 512 -14.80 11.30 -23.07
N TRP A 513 -14.20 10.65 -22.05
CA TRP A 513 -13.36 11.32 -21.08
C TRP A 513 -11.90 11.49 -21.54
N LEU A 514 -11.43 10.65 -22.43
CA LEU A 514 -10.05 10.61 -22.92
C LEU A 514 -9.99 10.58 -24.45
N PRO A 515 -8.87 11.06 -25.04
CA PRO A 515 -8.56 10.78 -26.43
C PRO A 515 -8.55 9.28 -26.72
N GLY A 516 -8.98 8.88 -27.93
CA GLY A 516 -9.09 7.48 -28.31
C GLY A 516 -7.79 6.68 -28.15
N GLU A 517 -6.66 7.28 -28.50
CA GLU A 517 -5.32 6.66 -28.36
C GLU A 517 -4.95 6.36 -26.90
N ILE A 518 -5.36 7.18 -25.95
CA ILE A 518 -5.16 6.97 -24.50
C ILE A 518 -6.19 5.96 -23.99
N LEU A 519 -7.46 6.13 -24.36
CA LEU A 519 -8.55 5.24 -23.94
C LEU A 519 -8.29 3.78 -24.34
N HIS A 520 -7.67 3.53 -25.50
CA HIS A 520 -7.37 2.18 -26.01
C HIS A 520 -5.91 1.77 -25.84
N ARG A 521 -5.08 2.60 -25.17
CA ARG A 521 -3.69 2.25 -24.86
C ARG A 521 -3.65 0.94 -24.08
N LYS A 522 -2.79 0.01 -24.52
CA LYS A 522 -2.56 -1.26 -23.82
C LYS A 522 -1.92 -1.01 -22.46
N LYS A 523 -2.32 -1.79 -21.46
CA LYS A 523 -1.72 -1.75 -20.13
C LYS A 523 -0.21 -1.89 -20.20
N SER A 524 0.50 -0.93 -19.60
CA SER A 524 1.93 -1.00 -19.32
C SER A 524 2.17 -1.09 -17.81
N PRO A 525 3.17 -1.86 -17.36
CA PRO A 525 3.56 -1.86 -15.95
C PRO A 525 4.19 -0.51 -15.56
N TYR A 526 4.43 -0.31 -14.27
CA TYR A 526 5.22 0.83 -13.80
C TYR A 526 6.57 0.87 -14.54
N PRO A 527 7.06 2.04 -14.99
CA PRO A 527 8.29 2.12 -15.76
C PRO A 527 9.49 1.68 -14.92
N LYS A 528 10.45 1.02 -15.57
CA LYS A 528 11.74 0.63 -15.00
C LYS A 528 12.87 0.99 -15.95
N THR A 529 14.08 1.06 -15.43
CA THR A 529 15.26 1.26 -16.27
C THR A 529 15.57 0.03 -17.12
N HIS A 530 15.91 0.26 -18.38
CA HIS A 530 16.45 -0.74 -19.30
C HIS A 530 17.95 -0.53 -19.56
N ASP A 531 18.56 0.41 -18.86
CA ASP A 531 19.97 0.74 -19.02
C ASP A 531 20.87 -0.40 -18.50
N PRO A 532 21.73 -0.99 -19.33
CA PRO A 532 22.62 -2.08 -18.91
C PRO A 532 23.64 -1.65 -17.82
N ARG A 533 23.88 -0.35 -17.66
CA ARG A 533 24.71 0.17 -16.58
C ARG A 533 24.12 -0.15 -15.20
N TYR A 534 22.80 -0.19 -15.08
CA TYR A 534 22.16 -0.56 -13.81
C TYR A 534 22.46 -2.02 -13.43
N LEU A 535 22.36 -2.94 -14.37
CA LEU A 535 22.77 -4.34 -14.13
C LEU A 535 24.24 -4.45 -13.74
N ALA A 536 25.12 -3.68 -14.41
CA ALA A 536 26.55 -3.68 -14.08
C ALA A 536 26.82 -3.16 -12.64
N LEU A 537 26.06 -2.16 -12.18
CA LEU A 537 26.12 -1.67 -10.80
C LEU A 537 25.65 -2.75 -9.82
N MET A 538 24.51 -3.39 -10.10
CA MET A 538 23.96 -4.46 -9.24
C MET A 538 24.91 -5.66 -9.15
N ARG A 539 25.55 -6.06 -10.24
CA ARG A 539 26.57 -7.13 -10.20
C ARG A 539 27.76 -6.76 -9.33
N ARG A 540 28.25 -5.52 -9.38
CA ARG A 540 29.33 -5.05 -8.47
C ARG A 540 28.90 -5.12 -7.00
N ARG A 541 27.64 -4.80 -6.68
CA ARG A 541 27.10 -4.95 -5.32
C ARG A 541 27.05 -6.41 -4.90
N LEU A 542 26.62 -7.29 -5.79
CA LEU A 542 26.64 -8.74 -5.53
C LEU A 542 28.07 -9.25 -5.29
N ASP A 543 29.05 -8.84 -6.09
CA ASP A 543 30.44 -9.21 -5.92
C ASP A 543 30.99 -8.74 -4.56
N ALA A 544 30.65 -7.51 -4.14
CA ALA A 544 31.01 -6.99 -2.84
C ALA A 544 30.37 -7.80 -1.69
N LEU A 545 29.09 -8.16 -1.85
CA LEU A 545 28.36 -8.98 -0.89
C LEU A 545 28.93 -10.39 -0.78
N LEU A 546 29.33 -11.00 -1.91
CA LEU A 546 29.99 -12.31 -1.94
C LEU A 546 31.39 -12.29 -1.30
N ALA A 547 32.10 -11.17 -1.39
CA ALA A 547 33.41 -10.99 -0.74
C ALA A 547 33.27 -10.89 0.79
N ASP A 548 32.14 -10.39 1.30
CA ASP A 548 31.86 -10.32 2.73
C ASP A 548 31.29 -11.66 3.25
N LYS A 549 32.19 -12.51 3.74
CA LYS A 549 31.82 -13.84 4.30
C LYS A 549 30.97 -13.77 5.56
N GLN A 550 30.87 -12.59 6.20
CA GLN A 550 30.10 -12.37 7.42
C GLN A 550 28.76 -11.67 7.14
N ALA A 551 28.43 -11.45 5.87
CA ALA A 551 27.17 -10.83 5.51
C ALA A 551 25.99 -11.63 6.09
N PRO A 552 25.08 -11.01 6.87
CA PRO A 552 23.98 -11.71 7.53
C PRO A 552 23.02 -12.39 6.54
N LEU A 553 22.95 -11.94 5.32
CA LEU A 553 22.20 -12.59 4.23
C LEU A 553 22.61 -14.07 4.05
N TRP A 554 23.88 -14.40 4.23
CA TRP A 554 24.38 -15.77 4.04
C TRP A 554 24.00 -16.74 5.19
N ALA A 555 23.36 -16.26 6.25
CA ALA A 555 22.65 -17.10 7.17
C ALA A 555 21.32 -17.65 6.59
N LEU A 556 20.76 -16.95 5.60
CA LEU A 556 19.47 -17.25 4.98
C LEU A 556 19.61 -17.94 3.62
N LEU A 557 20.57 -17.50 2.80
CA LEU A 557 20.77 -17.93 1.42
C LEU A 557 22.09 -18.65 1.19
N GLN A 558 22.11 -19.51 0.17
CA GLN A 558 23.32 -20.13 -0.35
C GLN A 558 23.97 -19.20 -1.40
N PRO A 559 25.21 -18.69 -1.18
CA PRO A 559 25.85 -17.75 -2.10
C PRO A 559 25.94 -18.27 -3.54
N GLU A 560 26.29 -19.56 -3.71
CA GLU A 560 26.47 -20.19 -5.02
C GLU A 560 25.15 -20.24 -5.81
N GLN A 561 24.03 -20.48 -5.11
CA GLN A 561 22.71 -20.48 -5.73
C GLN A 561 22.23 -19.05 -6.08
N ALA A 562 22.58 -18.06 -5.26
CA ALA A 562 22.30 -16.67 -5.57
C ALA A 562 23.02 -16.23 -6.84
N VAL A 563 24.30 -16.56 -7.00
CA VAL A 563 25.07 -16.31 -8.22
C VAL A 563 24.46 -17.02 -9.43
N ARG A 564 24.12 -18.30 -9.30
CA ARG A 564 23.52 -19.08 -10.39
C ARG A 564 22.20 -18.46 -10.87
N LEU A 565 21.29 -18.12 -9.94
CA LEU A 565 19.99 -17.54 -10.28
C LEU A 565 20.12 -16.21 -11.01
N THR A 566 21.09 -15.38 -10.61
CA THR A 566 21.27 -14.03 -11.14
C THR A 566 22.28 -13.97 -12.30
N GLY A 567 22.98 -15.07 -12.61
CA GLY A 567 23.92 -15.18 -13.73
C GLY A 567 23.35 -15.75 -15.00
N GLU A 568 22.20 -16.42 -14.93
CA GLU A 568 21.48 -16.97 -16.07
C GLU A 568 20.28 -16.07 -16.42
N GLU A 569 19.79 -16.12 -17.65
CA GLU A 569 18.55 -15.42 -18.01
C GLU A 569 17.39 -16.02 -17.22
N MET A 570 16.84 -15.27 -16.27
CA MET A 570 15.76 -15.74 -15.41
C MET A 570 14.53 -16.10 -16.25
N ALA A 571 14.14 -17.37 -16.22
CA ALA A 571 12.96 -17.87 -16.95
C ALA A 571 11.67 -17.21 -16.47
N GLN A 572 11.57 -16.92 -15.17
CA GLN A 572 10.43 -16.26 -14.53
C GLN A 572 10.91 -15.04 -13.73
N PRO A 573 10.13 -13.94 -13.70
CA PRO A 573 10.42 -12.84 -12.76
C PRO A 573 10.38 -13.32 -11.31
N TRP A 574 11.20 -12.70 -10.46
CA TRP A 574 11.14 -12.93 -9.01
C TRP A 574 9.76 -12.55 -8.45
N TYR A 575 9.23 -11.39 -8.85
CA TYR A 575 7.93 -10.91 -8.39
C TYR A 575 7.27 -9.99 -9.44
N GLY A 576 5.98 -10.18 -9.66
CA GLY A 576 5.21 -9.41 -10.63
C GLY A 576 5.75 -9.54 -12.04
N GLN A 577 5.82 -8.42 -12.76
CA GLN A 577 6.36 -8.33 -14.12
C GLN A 577 7.74 -7.66 -14.16
N LEU A 578 8.13 -7.00 -13.08
CA LEU A 578 9.24 -6.04 -13.06
C LEU A 578 10.53 -6.62 -12.49
N MET A 579 10.46 -7.48 -11.48
CA MET A 579 11.65 -7.97 -10.78
C MET A 579 12.33 -9.11 -11.56
N ARG A 580 13.32 -8.75 -12.35
CA ARG A 580 14.22 -9.68 -13.07
C ARG A 580 15.61 -9.65 -12.42
N GLU A 581 16.64 -10.09 -13.13
CA GLU A 581 18.01 -10.22 -12.63
C GLU A 581 18.49 -8.99 -11.81
N PRO A 582 18.52 -7.74 -12.34
CA PRO A 582 19.05 -6.62 -11.56
C PRO A 582 18.22 -6.32 -10.32
N GLN A 583 16.89 -6.45 -10.40
CA GLN A 583 16.00 -6.22 -9.26
C GLN A 583 16.12 -7.32 -8.20
N THR A 584 16.40 -8.55 -8.60
CA THR A 584 16.60 -9.67 -7.67
C THR A 584 17.92 -9.51 -6.91
N ILE A 585 19.00 -9.10 -7.59
CA ILE A 585 20.26 -8.75 -6.93
C ILE A 585 20.05 -7.58 -5.95
N ALA A 586 19.37 -6.53 -6.42
CA ALA A 586 19.06 -5.37 -5.58
C ALA A 586 18.25 -5.76 -4.34
N TYR A 587 17.29 -6.68 -4.48
CA TYR A 587 16.50 -7.21 -3.35
C TYR A 587 17.37 -7.94 -2.34
N PHE A 588 18.31 -8.76 -2.77
CA PHE A 588 19.26 -9.42 -1.87
C PHE A 588 20.14 -8.41 -1.12
N CYS A 589 20.63 -7.38 -1.82
CA CYS A 589 21.36 -6.29 -1.18
C CYS A 589 20.51 -5.53 -0.15
N GLN A 590 19.21 -5.31 -0.45
CA GLN A 590 18.29 -4.68 0.49
C GLN A 590 18.01 -5.55 1.72
N ILE A 591 17.92 -6.88 1.58
CA ILE A 591 17.78 -7.79 2.73
C ILE A 591 19.03 -7.68 3.61
N ASP A 592 20.24 -7.75 3.05
CA ASP A 592 21.47 -7.65 3.82
C ASP A 592 21.57 -6.31 4.57
N HIS A 593 21.33 -5.21 3.84
CA HIS A 593 21.32 -3.87 4.42
C HIS A 593 20.30 -3.76 5.56
N TRP A 594 19.07 -4.25 5.37
CA TRP A 594 17.99 -4.22 6.36
C TRP A 594 18.35 -5.01 7.63
N LEU A 595 18.93 -6.21 7.49
CA LEU A 595 19.39 -7.02 8.61
C LEU A 595 20.43 -6.28 9.45
N ARG A 596 21.38 -5.59 8.81
CA ARG A 596 22.42 -4.79 9.48
C ARG A 596 21.85 -3.51 10.09
N HIS A 597 21.04 -2.77 9.33
CA HIS A 597 20.52 -1.45 9.73
C HIS A 597 19.67 -1.53 11.00
N TYR A 598 18.81 -2.54 11.09
CA TYR A 598 17.95 -2.75 12.27
C TYR A 598 18.58 -3.68 13.32
N ASN A 599 19.82 -4.14 13.11
CA ASN A 599 20.50 -5.09 14.00
C ASN A 599 19.61 -6.29 14.35
N ILE A 600 19.12 -6.99 13.31
CA ILE A 600 18.13 -8.05 13.44
C ILE A 600 18.80 -9.35 13.85
N ASP A 601 18.35 -9.92 14.95
CA ASP A 601 18.76 -11.25 15.39
C ASP A 601 18.12 -12.34 14.50
N ILE A 602 18.93 -13.17 13.85
CA ILE A 602 18.47 -14.29 13.03
C ILE A 602 18.43 -15.56 13.90
N VAL A 603 17.24 -16.15 14.05
CA VAL A 603 17.01 -17.35 14.85
C VAL A 603 16.37 -18.43 13.98
N ILE A 604 17.22 -19.29 13.37
CA ILE A 604 16.85 -20.36 12.42
C ILE A 604 17.44 -21.68 12.85
#